data_edaeb3eb143cc5545927f4c2f6a7733a
#
_entry.id   edaeb3eb143cc5545927f4c2f6a7733a
#
_cell.length_a   1.000
_cell.length_b   1.000
_cell.length_c   1.000
_cell.angle_alpha   90.00
_cell.angle_beta   90.00
_cell.angle_gamma   90.00
#
_symmetry.space_group_name_H-M   'P 1'
#
loop_
_entity.id
_entity.type
_entity.pdbx_description
1 polymer ?
#
loop_
_entity_poly.entity_id
_entity_poly.type
_entity_poly.pdbx_seq_one_letter_code
_entity_poly.pdbx_strand_id
1 'polypeptide(L)'
;MAAYSLTIKPSAMKELQVVLDKSTLSRLIEKIQLLATQPRPSGSEQLAGRSNLYRIRQGSYRVIYSVDDQLRVVDVVKVGHRRDVYR
;
A
#
# COMPACT_ATOMS: atom_id res chain seq x y z
N MET A 1 -13.52 17.96 -0.98
CA MET A 1 -13.20 16.69 -0.33
C MET A 1 -11.76 16.68 0.12
N ALA A 2 -11.56 16.24 1.34
CA ALA A 2 -10.22 16.18 1.88
C ALA A 2 -9.55 14.87 1.43
N ALA A 3 -8.44 14.99 0.76
CA ALA A 3 -7.63 13.84 0.41
C ALA A 3 -6.57 13.63 1.48
N TYR A 4 -6.08 12.39 1.59
CA TYR A 4 -4.96 12.09 2.45
C TYR A 4 -3.66 12.38 1.71
N SER A 5 -2.63 12.80 2.43
CA SER A 5 -1.29 12.87 1.88
C SER A 5 -0.74 11.45 1.74
N LEU A 6 -0.10 11.18 0.62
CA LEU A 6 0.44 9.85 0.35
C LEU A 6 1.96 9.91 0.41
N THR A 7 2.54 9.06 1.23
CA THR A 7 3.99 8.89 1.31
C THR A 7 4.34 7.44 1.08
N ILE A 8 5.57 7.19 0.63
CA ILE A 8 6.08 5.84 0.41
C ILE A 8 7.46 5.77 1.05
N LYS A 9 7.64 4.82 1.97
CA LYS A 9 8.94 4.66 2.61
C LYS A 9 10.01 4.30 1.57
N PRO A 10 11.25 4.73 1.77
CA PRO A 10 12.33 4.41 0.82
C PRO A 10 12.47 2.92 0.53
N SER A 11 12.30 2.07 1.54
CA SER A 11 12.38 0.62 1.34
C SER A 11 11.25 0.11 0.45
N ALA A 12 10.04 0.64 0.63
CA ALA A 12 8.89 0.28 -0.20
C ALA A 12 9.09 0.77 -1.63
N MET A 13 9.66 1.97 -1.80
CA MET A 13 9.95 2.48 -3.13
C MET A 13 10.94 1.58 -3.87
N LYS A 14 11.97 1.10 -3.19
CA LYS A 14 12.92 0.15 -3.78
C LYS A 14 12.23 -1.15 -4.17
N GLU A 15 11.30 -1.61 -3.34
CA GLU A 15 10.55 -2.82 -3.64
C GLU A 15 9.70 -2.66 -4.90
N LEU A 16 9.12 -1.48 -5.10
CA LEU A 16 8.39 -1.18 -6.34
C LEU A 16 9.30 -1.21 -7.55
N GLN A 17 10.51 -0.69 -7.41
CA GLN A 17 11.45 -0.58 -8.53
C GLN A 17 11.91 -1.93 -9.05
N VAL A 18 11.82 -3.00 -8.26
CA VAL A 18 12.24 -4.34 -8.69
C VAL A 18 11.08 -5.16 -9.26
N VAL A 19 9.89 -4.60 -9.38
CA VAL A 19 8.78 -5.27 -10.06
C VAL A 19 9.05 -5.23 -11.55
N LEU A 20 9.29 -6.40 -12.14
CA LEU A 20 9.73 -6.49 -13.53
C LEU A 20 8.59 -6.33 -14.53
N ASP A 21 7.40 -6.81 -14.19
CA ASP A 21 6.25 -6.73 -15.07
C ASP A 21 5.65 -5.33 -15.03
N LYS A 22 5.77 -4.60 -16.13
CA LYS A 22 5.28 -3.22 -16.21
C LYS A 22 3.79 -3.09 -15.98
N SER A 23 3.03 -4.07 -16.43
CA SER A 23 1.57 -4.07 -16.24
C SER A 23 1.23 -4.18 -14.75
N THR A 24 1.90 -5.08 -14.04
CA THR A 24 1.72 -5.23 -12.60
C THR A 24 2.15 -3.95 -11.87
N LEU A 25 3.28 -3.38 -12.24
CA LEU A 25 3.78 -2.15 -11.64
C LEU A 25 2.79 -1.00 -11.80
N SER A 26 2.25 -0.83 -13.01
CA SER A 26 1.25 0.21 -13.27
C SER A 26 0.02 0.06 -12.38
N ARG A 27 -0.47 -1.16 -12.25
CA ARG A 27 -1.65 -1.44 -11.42
C ARG A 27 -1.37 -1.23 -9.94
N LEU A 28 -0.17 -1.60 -9.48
CA LEU A 28 0.24 -1.34 -8.10
C LEU A 28 0.25 0.17 -7.83
N ILE A 29 0.84 0.94 -8.72
CA ILE A 29 0.92 2.40 -8.57
C ILE A 29 -0.47 3.01 -8.56
N GLU A 30 -1.36 2.59 -9.45
CA GLU A 30 -2.73 3.08 -9.48
C GLU A 30 -3.44 2.81 -8.16
N LYS A 31 -3.33 1.59 -7.64
CA LYS A 31 -3.97 1.25 -6.37
C LYS A 31 -3.42 2.04 -5.21
N ILE A 32 -2.10 2.24 -5.19
CA ILE A 32 -1.46 3.04 -4.15
C ILE A 32 -1.98 4.49 -4.22
N GLN A 33 -2.05 5.06 -5.41
CA GLN A 33 -2.52 6.44 -5.58
C GLN A 33 -3.97 6.61 -5.12
N LEU A 34 -4.80 5.61 -5.36
CA LEU A 34 -6.19 5.66 -4.92
C LEU A 34 -6.34 5.69 -3.41
N LEU A 35 -5.35 5.23 -2.67
CA LEU A 35 -5.40 5.27 -1.21
C LEU A 35 -5.48 6.70 -0.68
N ALA A 36 -5.04 7.68 -1.44
CA ALA A 36 -5.13 9.08 -1.03
C ALA A 36 -6.57 9.57 -0.92
N THR A 37 -7.47 8.99 -1.72
CA THR A 37 -8.89 9.35 -1.66
C THR A 37 -9.73 8.28 -0.95
N GLN A 38 -9.26 7.03 -0.99
CA GLN A 38 -9.95 5.89 -0.35
C GLN A 38 -8.93 5.08 0.43
N PRO A 39 -8.60 5.50 1.66
CA PRO A 39 -7.56 4.78 2.43
C PRO A 39 -7.97 3.37 2.85
N ARG A 40 -9.26 3.07 2.84
CA ARG A 40 -9.76 1.72 3.16
C ARG A 40 -10.67 1.23 2.05
N PRO A 41 -10.09 0.99 0.85
CA PRO A 41 -10.92 0.58 -0.29
C PRO A 41 -11.46 -0.83 -0.09
N SER A 42 -12.46 -1.18 -0.91
CA SER A 42 -12.97 -2.54 -0.95
C SER A 42 -11.81 -3.50 -1.22
N GLY A 43 -11.72 -4.56 -0.43
CA GLY A 43 -10.61 -5.51 -0.53
C GLY A 43 -9.42 -5.22 0.36
N SER A 44 -9.42 -4.06 1.06
CA SER A 44 -8.39 -3.82 2.06
C SER A 44 -8.70 -4.61 3.32
N GLU A 45 -7.66 -5.01 4.02
CA GLU A 45 -7.79 -5.73 5.28
C GLU A 45 -6.86 -5.12 6.31
N GLN A 46 -7.39 -4.95 7.53
CA GLN A 46 -6.57 -4.50 8.65
C GLN A 46 -5.70 -5.65 9.12
N LEU A 47 -4.43 -5.38 9.39
CA LEU A 47 -3.52 -6.41 9.89
C LEU A 47 -3.80 -6.70 11.36
N ALA A 48 -3.82 -7.98 11.70
CA ALA A 48 -4.08 -8.41 13.08
C ALA A 48 -3.03 -7.83 14.03
N GLY A 49 -3.47 -7.31 15.16
CA GLY A 49 -2.59 -6.75 16.18
C GLY A 49 -2.01 -5.38 15.85
N ARG A 50 -2.39 -4.79 14.71
CA ARG A 50 -1.86 -3.50 14.27
C ARG A 50 -3.01 -2.60 13.84
N SER A 51 -3.49 -1.76 14.74
CA SER A 51 -4.72 -0.99 14.53
C SER A 51 -4.66 0.00 13.37
N ASN A 52 -3.47 0.43 12.98
CA ASN A 52 -3.32 1.42 11.90
C ASN A 52 -2.70 0.86 10.63
N LEU A 53 -2.45 -0.44 10.55
CA LEU A 53 -1.85 -1.06 9.37
C LEU A 53 -2.89 -1.83 8.58
N TYR A 54 -2.83 -1.68 7.26
CA TYR A 54 -3.75 -2.29 6.33
C TYR A 54 -2.99 -2.91 5.17
N ARG A 55 -3.65 -3.78 4.46
CA ARG A 55 -3.10 -4.48 3.30
C ARG A 55 -4.06 -4.40 2.14
N ILE A 56 -3.53 -4.16 0.94
CA ILE A 56 -4.25 -4.36 -0.32
C ILE A 56 -3.47 -5.34 -1.19
N ARG A 57 -4.16 -5.94 -2.14
CA ARG A 57 -3.59 -6.92 -3.06
C ARG A 57 -3.67 -6.44 -4.49
N GLN A 58 -2.65 -6.79 -5.27
CA GLN A 58 -2.70 -6.66 -6.72
C GLN A 58 -1.98 -7.86 -7.32
N GLY A 59 -2.74 -8.82 -7.87
CA GLY A 59 -2.16 -10.06 -8.37
C GLY A 59 -1.45 -10.83 -7.24
N SER A 60 -0.20 -11.16 -7.44
CA SER A 60 0.61 -11.86 -6.42
C SER A 60 1.31 -10.91 -5.46
N TYR A 61 1.07 -9.61 -5.59
CA TYR A 61 1.73 -8.62 -4.75
C TYR A 61 0.82 -8.13 -3.64
N ARG A 62 1.46 -7.68 -2.56
CA ARG A 62 0.80 -7.10 -1.39
C ARG A 62 1.41 -5.74 -1.12
N VAL A 63 0.56 -4.80 -0.73
CA VAL A 63 0.99 -3.47 -0.28
C VAL A 63 0.52 -3.31 1.15
N ILE A 64 1.46 -3.04 2.05
CA ILE A 64 1.14 -2.75 3.45
C ILE A 64 1.33 -1.26 3.68
N TYR A 65 0.36 -0.63 4.30
CA TYR A 65 0.38 0.81 4.51
C TYR A 65 -0.28 1.15 5.84
N SER A 66 0.08 2.29 6.38
CA SER A 66 -0.56 2.84 7.57
C SER A 66 -1.49 3.97 7.20
N VAL A 67 -2.52 4.16 8.00
CA VAL A 67 -3.48 5.26 7.83
C VAL A 67 -3.55 6.03 9.13
N ASP A 68 -3.27 7.32 9.07
CA ASP A 68 -3.44 8.24 10.19
C ASP A 68 -4.58 9.20 9.84
N ASP A 69 -5.74 8.98 10.46
CA ASP A 69 -6.93 9.77 10.14
C ASP A 69 -6.86 11.19 10.68
N GLN A 70 -6.12 11.40 11.77
CA GLN A 70 -5.99 12.73 12.36
C GLN A 70 -5.10 13.62 11.50
N LEU A 71 -3.96 13.10 11.07
CA LEU A 71 -3.03 13.83 10.23
C LEU A 71 -3.39 13.73 8.75
N ARG A 72 -4.29 12.82 8.40
CA ARG A 72 -4.68 12.53 7.02
C ARG A 72 -3.48 12.13 6.18
N VAL A 73 -2.78 11.12 6.66
CA VAL A 73 -1.58 10.59 5.98
C VAL A 73 -1.76 9.10 5.75
N VAL A 74 -1.48 8.67 4.53
CA VAL A 74 -1.31 7.27 4.18
C VAL A 74 0.17 7.07 3.86
N ASP A 75 0.81 6.13 4.55
CA ASP A 75 2.23 5.85 4.36
C ASP A 75 2.40 4.40 3.94
N VAL A 76 2.91 4.19 2.73
CA VAL A 76 3.19 2.84 2.22
C VAL A 76 4.48 2.35 2.85
N VAL A 77 4.40 1.27 3.63
CA VAL A 77 5.54 0.79 4.40
C VAL A 77 6.21 -0.44 3.77
N LYS A 78 5.47 -1.20 2.97
CA LYS A 78 6.04 -2.39 2.34
C LYS A 78 5.29 -2.75 1.08
N VAL A 79 6.04 -3.19 0.06
CA VAL A 79 5.51 -3.76 -1.16
C VAL A 79 6.27 -5.06 -1.40
N GLY A 80 5.58 -6.14 -1.69
CA GLY A 80 6.29 -7.39 -1.95
C GLY A 80 5.40 -8.46 -2.50
N HIS A 81 6.05 -9.48 -3.03
CA HIS A 81 5.36 -10.70 -3.45
C HIS A 81 4.74 -11.35 -2.22
N ARG A 82 3.59 -11.97 -2.39
CA ARG A 82 2.85 -12.54 -1.25
C ARG A 82 3.68 -13.47 -0.37
N ARG A 83 4.70 -14.13 -0.94
CA ARG A 83 5.57 -15.03 -0.18
C ARG A 83 6.53 -14.29 0.74
N ASP A 84 6.85 -13.05 0.42
CA ASP A 84 7.88 -12.29 1.13
C ASP A 84 7.30 -11.38 2.20
N VAL A 85 6.06 -10.96 2.03
CA VAL A 85 5.44 -9.95 2.89
C VAL A 85 5.16 -10.47 4.30
N TYR A 86 4.95 -11.78 4.43
CA TYR A 86 4.56 -12.40 5.69
C TYR A 86 5.70 -13.09 6.43
N ARG A 87 6.91 -12.77 6.09
CA ARG A 87 8.06 -13.31 6.81
C ARG A 87 8.39 -12.48 8.03
#